data_4571fc58093161903da8d018d5ece3c4
#
_entry.id   4571fc58093161903da8d018d5ece3c4
#
_cell.length_a   1.000
_cell.length_b   1.000
_cell.length_c   1.000
_cell.angle_alpha   90.00
_cell.angle_beta   90.00
_cell.angle_gamma   90.00
#
_symmetry.space_group_name_H-M   'P 1'
#
loop_
_entity.id
_entity.type
_entity.pdbx_description
1 polymer ?
#
loop_
_entity_poly.entity_id
_entity_poly.type
_entity_poly.pdbx_seq_one_letter_code
_entity_poly.pdbx_strand_id
1 'polypeptide(L)'
;KEYVEISSFGAEELLIDLLAYAKRYEILLNGNTKNKALDSCINRLNRLETTVTRPFFLEVLRLHNEGKLDISQVTDVFMITETYLFRRTICDLPTNALNKIFLMLHREIIRYDGTEADYVEKFKYALLSKKERARFPDDDEFATQFTERQVYQMNSKNKIYILERLENYGTAEDKDVYS
;
A
#
# COMPACT_ATOMS: atom_id res chain seq x y z
N LYS A 1 25.84 0.47 8.74
CA LYS A 1 25.26 0.66 10.09
C LYS A 1 24.33 -0.49 10.47
N GLU A 2 23.40 -0.91 9.58
CA GLU A 2 22.48 -2.04 9.84
C GLU A 2 23.18 -3.39 10.06
N TYR A 3 24.28 -3.65 9.38
CA TYR A 3 25.06 -4.88 9.57
C TYR A 3 25.73 -5.00 10.95
N VAL A 4 26.04 -3.89 11.60
CA VAL A 4 26.65 -3.89 12.94
C VAL A 4 25.61 -4.19 14.03
N GLU A 5 24.36 -3.77 13.80
CA GLU A 5 23.26 -4.08 14.74
C GLU A 5 22.86 -5.56 14.67
N ILE A 6 22.79 -6.17 13.48
CA ILE A 6 22.49 -7.60 13.30
C ILE A 6 23.52 -8.49 14.00
N SER A 7 24.79 -8.09 14.05
CA SER A 7 25.85 -8.87 14.72
C SER A 7 25.75 -8.86 16.25
N SER A 8 24.91 -8.01 16.85
CA SER A 8 24.67 -7.95 18.30
C SER A 8 23.50 -8.82 18.77
N PHE A 9 22.66 -9.33 17.87
CA PHE A 9 21.56 -10.23 18.20
C PHE A 9 22.03 -11.67 18.34
N GLY A 10 21.53 -12.38 19.35
CA GLY A 10 21.67 -13.83 19.45
C GLY A 10 20.95 -14.52 18.30
N ALA A 11 21.40 -15.73 17.93
CA ALA A 11 20.75 -16.50 16.85
C ALA A 11 19.25 -16.73 17.10
N GLU A 12 18.84 -16.91 18.34
CA GLU A 12 17.44 -17.10 18.72
C GLU A 12 16.61 -15.84 18.50
N GLU A 13 17.08 -14.67 18.88
CA GLU A 13 16.42 -13.37 18.67
C GLU A 13 16.26 -13.08 17.16
N LEU A 14 17.28 -13.38 16.38
CA LEU A 14 17.23 -13.23 14.92
C LEU A 14 16.17 -14.14 14.30
N LEU A 15 16.05 -15.39 14.75
CA LEU A 15 15.06 -16.33 14.27
C LEU A 15 13.62 -15.89 14.63
N ILE A 16 13.42 -15.35 15.83
CA ILE A 16 12.12 -14.81 16.26
C ILE A 16 11.72 -13.62 15.38
N ASP A 17 12.64 -12.70 15.11
CA ASP A 17 12.37 -11.54 14.25
C ASP A 17 12.09 -11.96 12.80
N LEU A 18 12.86 -12.88 12.25
CA LEU A 18 12.62 -13.44 10.92
C LEU A 18 11.25 -14.13 10.82
N LEU A 19 10.84 -14.88 11.85
CA LEU A 19 9.53 -15.51 11.88
C LEU A 19 8.40 -14.48 11.93
N ALA A 20 8.55 -13.45 12.75
CA ALA A 20 7.58 -12.35 12.82
C ALA A 20 7.49 -11.60 11.48
N TYR A 21 8.62 -11.39 10.80
CA TYR A 21 8.67 -10.79 9.49
C TYR A 21 7.97 -11.66 8.43
N ALA A 22 8.25 -12.98 8.44
CA ALA A 22 7.64 -13.93 7.52
C ALA A 22 6.11 -13.99 7.67
N LYS A 23 5.59 -13.98 8.89
CA LYS A 23 4.15 -13.94 9.16
C LYS A 23 3.50 -12.66 8.60
N ARG A 24 4.12 -11.49 8.79
CA ARG A 24 3.62 -10.24 8.20
C ARG A 24 3.67 -10.28 6.68
N TYR A 25 4.72 -10.86 6.10
CA TYR A 25 4.84 -11.01 4.66
C TYR A 25 3.77 -11.96 4.08
N GLU A 26 3.44 -13.05 4.79
CA GLU A 26 2.35 -13.96 4.44
C GLU A 26 1.00 -13.23 4.39
N ILE A 27 0.73 -12.34 5.36
CA ILE A 27 -0.46 -11.48 5.34
C ILE A 27 -0.51 -10.64 4.06
N LEU A 28 0.60 -10.04 3.65
CA LEU A 28 0.66 -9.24 2.42
C LEU A 28 0.44 -10.05 1.14
N LEU A 29 0.72 -11.35 1.17
CA LEU A 29 0.49 -12.24 0.02
C LEU A 29 -0.96 -12.72 -0.07
N ASN A 30 -1.55 -13.07 1.06
CA ASN A 30 -2.77 -13.87 1.10
C ASN A 30 -3.97 -13.12 1.74
N GLY A 31 -3.75 -12.00 2.39
CA GLY A 31 -4.72 -11.41 3.31
C GLY A 31 -4.78 -12.24 4.60
N ASN A 32 -5.97 -12.48 5.10
CA ASN A 32 -6.23 -13.23 6.34
C ASN A 32 -5.91 -12.46 7.63
N THR A 33 -6.22 -11.17 7.61
CA THR A 33 -6.09 -10.28 8.78
C THR A 33 -7.28 -10.38 9.74
N LYS A 34 -8.33 -11.15 9.38
CA LYS A 34 -9.65 -11.17 10.03
C LYS A 34 -10.44 -9.85 9.88
N ASN A 35 -9.95 -8.92 9.10
CA ASN A 35 -10.65 -7.70 8.70
C ASN A 35 -10.96 -7.76 7.21
N LYS A 36 -12.24 -7.95 6.86
CA LYS A 36 -12.67 -8.15 5.46
C LYS A 36 -12.26 -6.97 4.56
N ALA A 37 -12.35 -5.73 5.04
CA ALA A 37 -12.00 -4.56 4.25
C ALA A 37 -10.50 -4.51 3.92
N LEU A 38 -9.65 -4.83 4.91
CA LEU A 38 -8.21 -4.88 4.73
C LEU A 38 -7.82 -6.05 3.82
N ASP A 39 -8.40 -7.23 4.01
CA ASP A 39 -8.13 -8.41 3.17
C ASP A 39 -8.52 -8.15 1.71
N SER A 40 -9.69 -7.56 1.46
CA SER A 40 -10.09 -7.15 0.11
C SER A 40 -9.13 -6.12 -0.49
N CYS A 41 -8.67 -5.14 0.29
CA CYS A 41 -7.70 -4.14 -0.18
C CYS A 41 -6.34 -4.78 -0.52
N ILE A 42 -5.84 -5.70 0.32
CA ILE A 42 -4.60 -6.45 0.05
C ILE A 42 -4.71 -7.22 -1.27
N ASN A 43 -5.82 -7.92 -1.48
CA ASN A 43 -6.05 -8.68 -2.71
C ASN A 43 -6.05 -7.77 -3.95
N ARG A 44 -6.70 -6.61 -3.88
CA ARG A 44 -6.71 -5.63 -4.98
C ARG A 44 -5.32 -5.03 -5.23
N LEU A 45 -4.57 -4.70 -4.19
CA LEU A 45 -3.18 -4.22 -4.30
C LEU A 45 -2.26 -5.27 -4.94
N ASN A 46 -2.44 -6.56 -4.62
CA ASN A 46 -1.68 -7.63 -5.24
C ASN A 46 -1.98 -7.76 -6.75
N ARG A 47 -3.18 -7.40 -7.20
CA ARG A 47 -3.53 -7.33 -8.63
C ARG A 47 -2.86 -6.18 -9.35
N LEU A 48 -2.64 -5.04 -8.68
CA LEU A 48 -1.90 -3.91 -9.24
C LEU A 48 -0.38 -4.16 -9.38
N GLU A 49 0.11 -5.35 -9.00
CA GLU A 49 1.52 -5.79 -9.11
C GLU A 49 2.56 -4.88 -8.44
N THR A 50 2.17 -4.10 -7.47
CA THR A 50 3.05 -3.14 -6.83
C THR A 50 3.80 -3.74 -5.63
N THR A 51 4.78 -4.61 -5.91
CA THR A 51 5.64 -5.19 -4.85
C THR A 51 6.49 -4.15 -4.11
N VAL A 52 6.68 -2.99 -4.72
CA VAL A 52 7.47 -1.88 -4.17
C VAL A 52 6.88 -1.28 -2.87
N THR A 53 5.59 -1.52 -2.60
CA THR A 53 4.91 -1.08 -1.38
C THR A 53 5.19 -1.97 -0.18
N ARG A 54 5.64 -3.22 -0.41
CA ARG A 54 5.78 -4.24 0.63
C ARG A 54 6.68 -3.82 1.80
N PRO A 55 7.85 -3.20 1.60
CA PRO A 55 8.67 -2.75 2.72
C PRO A 55 7.93 -1.78 3.65
N PHE A 56 7.15 -0.86 3.09
CA PHE A 56 6.33 0.08 3.85
C PHE A 56 5.19 -0.62 4.58
N PHE A 57 4.46 -1.50 3.93
CA PHE A 57 3.37 -2.25 4.55
C PHE A 57 3.83 -3.20 5.66
N LEU A 58 5.00 -3.80 5.53
CA LEU A 58 5.59 -4.61 6.60
C LEU A 58 5.83 -3.79 7.85
N GLU A 59 6.25 -2.54 7.69
CA GLU A 59 6.44 -1.61 8.80
C GLU A 59 5.08 -1.19 9.40
N VAL A 60 4.06 -0.91 8.60
CA VAL A 60 2.70 -0.60 9.06
C VAL A 60 2.11 -1.78 9.87
N LEU A 61 2.28 -3.01 9.38
CA LEU A 61 1.84 -4.22 10.11
C LEU A 61 2.66 -4.45 11.39
N ARG A 62 3.95 -4.08 11.43
CA ARG A 62 4.75 -4.11 12.64
C ARG A 62 4.18 -3.15 13.69
N LEU A 63 3.88 -1.91 13.31
CA LEU A 63 3.28 -0.92 14.19
C LEU A 63 1.92 -1.38 14.73
N HIS A 64 1.13 -2.05 13.91
CA HIS A 64 -0.12 -2.66 14.36
C HIS A 64 0.11 -3.74 15.43
N ASN A 65 1.04 -4.65 15.18
CA ASN A 65 1.37 -5.72 16.14
C ASN A 65 1.92 -5.17 17.47
N GLU A 66 2.55 -4.00 17.44
CA GLU A 66 3.03 -3.28 18.64
C GLU A 66 1.93 -2.45 19.32
N GLY A 67 0.70 -2.46 18.80
CA GLY A 67 -0.42 -1.68 19.34
C GLY A 67 -0.33 -0.17 19.10
N LYS A 68 0.57 0.28 18.21
CA LYS A 68 0.75 1.70 17.86
C LYS A 68 -0.26 2.18 16.80
N LEU A 69 -0.75 1.28 15.98
CA LEU A 69 -1.82 1.52 15.01
C LEU A 69 -2.94 0.53 15.22
N ASP A 70 -4.17 1.00 15.26
CA ASP A 70 -5.33 0.12 15.22
C ASP A 70 -5.62 -0.41 13.80
N ILE A 71 -6.50 -1.40 13.70
CA ILE A 71 -6.80 -2.05 12.42
C ILE A 71 -7.49 -1.11 11.41
N SER A 72 -8.22 -0.10 11.89
CA SER A 72 -8.86 0.90 11.03
C SER A 72 -7.79 1.80 10.41
N GLN A 73 -6.83 2.27 11.19
CA GLN A 73 -5.71 3.08 10.72
C GLN A 73 -4.85 2.31 9.69
N VAL A 74 -4.60 1.01 9.94
CA VAL A 74 -3.92 0.15 8.97
C VAL A 74 -4.72 0.07 7.67
N THR A 75 -6.03 -0.18 7.77
CA THR A 75 -6.90 -0.26 6.60
C THR A 75 -6.90 1.04 5.80
N ASP A 76 -6.96 2.19 6.46
CA ASP A 76 -6.89 3.51 5.82
C ASP A 76 -5.58 3.70 5.04
N VAL A 77 -4.44 3.33 5.64
CA VAL A 77 -3.13 3.41 4.98
C VAL A 77 -3.10 2.57 3.70
N PHE A 78 -3.63 1.35 3.76
CA PHE A 78 -3.69 0.46 2.59
C PHE A 78 -4.61 1.02 1.51
N MET A 79 -5.82 1.48 1.87
CA MET A 79 -6.79 2.04 0.92
C MET A 79 -6.30 3.34 0.26
N ILE A 80 -5.65 4.22 1.01
CA ILE A 80 -5.04 5.43 0.45
C ILE A 80 -3.90 5.08 -0.51
N THR A 81 -3.08 4.08 -0.15
CA THR A 81 -2.03 3.58 -1.04
C THR A 81 -2.61 2.98 -2.32
N GLU A 82 -3.67 2.18 -2.22
CA GLU A 82 -4.39 1.64 -3.38
C GLU A 82 -4.87 2.78 -4.30
N THR A 83 -5.50 3.79 -3.73
CA THR A 83 -5.98 4.97 -4.47
C THR A 83 -4.83 5.71 -5.16
N TYR A 84 -3.73 5.94 -4.45
CA TYR A 84 -2.54 6.59 -5.00
C TYR A 84 -1.98 5.84 -6.21
N LEU A 85 -1.80 4.53 -6.08
CA LEU A 85 -1.26 3.69 -7.15
C LEU A 85 -2.21 3.60 -8.34
N PHE A 86 -3.49 3.44 -8.09
CA PHE A 86 -4.50 3.36 -9.15
C PHE A 86 -4.59 4.66 -9.94
N ARG A 87 -4.68 5.82 -9.28
CA ARG A 87 -4.69 7.12 -9.94
C ARG A 87 -3.44 7.32 -10.80
N ARG A 88 -2.27 6.96 -10.28
CA ARG A 88 -1.02 7.03 -11.03
C ARG A 88 -1.01 6.15 -12.27
N THR A 89 -1.57 4.95 -12.16
CA THR A 89 -1.71 4.01 -13.29
C THR A 89 -2.60 4.59 -14.39
N ILE A 90 -3.72 5.21 -14.02
CA ILE A 90 -4.61 5.87 -14.97
C ILE A 90 -3.92 7.07 -15.64
N CYS A 91 -3.21 7.89 -14.86
CA CYS A 91 -2.49 9.07 -15.36
C CYS A 91 -1.14 8.74 -16.03
N ASP A 92 -0.83 7.47 -16.25
CA ASP A 92 0.39 7.00 -16.91
C ASP A 92 1.69 7.50 -16.28
N LEU A 93 1.69 7.67 -14.95
CA LEU A 93 2.86 8.15 -14.23
C LEU A 93 3.91 7.04 -14.06
N PRO A 94 5.19 7.36 -14.25
CA PRO A 94 6.26 6.38 -14.20
C PRO A 94 6.41 5.75 -12.81
N THR A 95 6.67 4.44 -12.77
CA THR A 95 6.76 3.66 -11.53
C THR A 95 8.14 3.69 -10.86
N ASN A 96 9.17 4.16 -11.56
CA ASN A 96 10.57 4.15 -11.09
C ASN A 96 10.79 4.93 -9.79
N ALA A 97 9.97 5.97 -9.52
CA ALA A 97 10.06 6.74 -8.27
C ALA A 97 9.46 5.99 -7.06
N LEU A 98 8.58 5.02 -7.28
CA LEU A 98 7.82 4.36 -6.22
C LEU A 98 8.71 3.60 -5.23
N ASN A 99 9.76 2.93 -5.71
CA ASN A 99 10.72 2.23 -4.84
C ASN A 99 11.27 3.14 -3.75
N LYS A 100 11.76 4.33 -4.15
CA LYS A 100 12.34 5.28 -3.22
C LYS A 100 11.28 5.86 -2.28
N ILE A 101 10.09 6.15 -2.80
CA ILE A 101 8.98 6.69 -2.02
C ILE A 101 8.63 5.71 -0.88
N PHE A 102 8.26 4.47 -1.19
CA PHE A 102 7.81 3.52 -0.18
C PHE A 102 8.91 3.04 0.76
N LEU A 103 10.17 3.01 0.32
CA LEU A 103 11.29 2.70 1.19
C LEU A 103 11.51 3.79 2.27
N MET A 104 11.25 5.06 1.93
CA MET A 104 11.51 6.18 2.83
C MET A 104 10.26 6.67 3.57
N LEU A 105 9.07 6.23 3.18
CA LEU A 105 7.79 6.83 3.57
C LEU A 105 7.57 6.79 5.08
N HIS A 106 7.84 5.67 5.76
CA HIS A 106 7.74 5.60 7.20
C HIS A 106 8.67 6.60 7.91
N ARG A 107 9.91 6.70 7.45
CA ARG A 107 10.88 7.68 7.99
C ARG A 107 10.42 9.13 7.77
N GLU A 108 9.80 9.42 6.63
CA GLU A 108 9.23 10.72 6.36
C GLU A 108 8.09 11.05 7.34
N ILE A 109 7.19 10.08 7.59
CA ILE A 109 6.06 10.22 8.53
C ILE A 109 6.56 10.52 9.95
N ILE A 110 7.49 9.72 10.46
CA ILE A 110 8.04 9.90 11.82
C ILE A 110 8.82 11.20 11.95
N ARG A 111 9.42 11.69 10.88
CA ARG A 111 10.26 12.90 10.90
C ARG A 111 9.48 14.18 11.26
N TYR A 112 8.16 14.21 11.14
CA TYR A 112 7.36 15.40 11.44
C TYR A 112 7.42 15.79 12.94
N ASP A 113 7.37 14.81 13.84
CA ASP A 113 7.36 15.05 15.29
C ASP A 113 8.10 13.96 16.11
N GLY A 114 8.70 12.99 15.45
CA GLY A 114 9.42 11.89 16.09
C GLY A 114 8.52 10.78 16.65
N THR A 115 7.20 10.81 16.38
CA THR A 115 6.24 9.87 16.97
C THR A 115 5.36 9.21 15.91
N GLU A 116 4.64 8.14 16.29
CA GLU A 116 3.60 7.50 15.50
C GLU A 116 2.20 8.13 15.71
N ALA A 117 2.06 9.14 16.55
CA ALA A 117 0.80 9.87 16.72
C ALA A 117 0.33 10.45 15.37
N ASP A 118 -0.98 10.46 15.13
CA ASP A 118 -1.59 10.97 13.89
C ASP A 118 -0.98 10.37 12.60
N TYR A 119 -0.57 9.11 12.66
CA TYR A 119 0.16 8.43 11.59
C TYR A 119 -0.54 8.54 10.24
N VAL A 120 -1.86 8.32 10.18
CA VAL A 120 -2.65 8.36 8.94
C VAL A 120 -2.65 9.77 8.34
N GLU A 121 -2.80 10.80 9.15
CA GLU A 121 -2.80 12.19 8.67
C GLU A 121 -1.41 12.61 8.15
N LYS A 122 -0.35 12.26 8.87
CA LYS A 122 1.03 12.48 8.40
C LYS A 122 1.32 11.72 7.11
N PHE A 123 0.82 10.48 6.99
CA PHE A 123 0.92 9.67 5.80
C PHE A 123 0.21 10.33 4.61
N LYS A 124 -1.03 10.79 4.78
CA LYS A 124 -1.76 11.55 3.76
C LYS A 124 -0.95 12.77 3.32
N TYR A 125 -0.49 13.57 4.27
CA TYR A 125 0.31 14.74 3.98
C TYR A 125 1.60 14.40 3.22
N ALA A 126 2.31 13.36 3.63
CA ALA A 126 3.52 12.89 2.98
C ALA A 126 3.28 12.49 1.50
N LEU A 127 2.15 11.85 1.19
CA LEU A 127 1.80 11.52 -0.19
C LEU A 127 1.32 12.72 -1.00
N LEU A 128 0.45 13.56 -0.43
CA LEU A 128 -0.09 14.75 -1.11
C LEU A 128 0.97 15.83 -1.36
N SER A 129 2.01 15.87 -0.54
CA SER A 129 3.14 16.80 -0.74
C SER A 129 4.09 16.40 -1.87
N LYS A 130 3.97 15.18 -2.42
CA LYS A 130 4.78 14.73 -3.56
C LYS A 130 4.43 15.55 -4.80
N LYS A 131 5.46 15.85 -5.60
CA LYS A 131 5.34 16.69 -6.80
C LYS A 131 5.83 15.96 -8.05
N GLU A 132 5.60 16.53 -9.20
CA GLU A 132 6.05 16.07 -10.50
C GLU A 132 5.70 14.58 -10.74
N ARG A 133 6.71 13.76 -11.05
CA ARG A 133 6.54 12.34 -11.34
C ARG A 133 6.13 11.50 -10.13
N ALA A 134 6.25 12.03 -8.93
CA ALA A 134 5.86 11.38 -7.68
C ALA A 134 4.49 11.83 -7.16
N ARG A 135 3.85 12.82 -7.82
CA ARG A 135 2.61 13.42 -7.34
C ARG A 135 1.48 12.43 -7.13
N PHE A 136 0.58 12.80 -6.25
CA PHE A 136 -0.74 12.18 -6.13
C PHE A 136 -1.65 12.89 -7.12
N PRO A 137 -2.15 12.24 -8.20
CA PRO A 137 -3.07 12.88 -9.13
C PRO A 137 -4.34 13.36 -8.44
N ASP A 138 -4.73 14.60 -8.68
CA ASP A 138 -5.97 15.16 -8.17
C ASP A 138 -7.21 14.61 -8.91
N ASP A 139 -8.39 15.06 -8.51
CA ASP A 139 -9.64 14.55 -9.05
C ASP A 139 -9.85 14.98 -10.51
N ASP A 140 -9.46 16.20 -10.86
CA ASP A 140 -9.63 16.72 -12.21
C ASP A 140 -8.68 16.04 -13.21
N GLU A 141 -7.41 15.87 -12.83
CA GLU A 141 -6.43 15.12 -13.62
C GLU A 141 -6.90 13.66 -13.80
N PHE A 142 -7.30 13.02 -12.70
CA PHE A 142 -7.75 11.65 -12.74
C PHE A 142 -8.99 11.47 -13.63
N ALA A 143 -10.03 12.31 -13.46
CA ALA A 143 -11.27 12.22 -14.23
C ALA A 143 -11.01 12.41 -15.74
N THR A 144 -10.19 13.41 -16.10
CA THR A 144 -9.80 13.66 -17.48
C THR A 144 -9.09 12.45 -18.08
N GLN A 145 -8.05 11.97 -17.41
CA GLN A 145 -7.27 10.83 -17.87
C GLN A 145 -8.06 9.53 -17.92
N PHE A 146 -8.96 9.31 -16.95
CA PHE A 146 -9.82 8.11 -16.93
C PHE A 146 -10.81 8.09 -18.10
N THR A 147 -11.36 9.25 -18.46
CA THR A 147 -12.30 9.37 -19.60
C THR A 147 -11.61 9.11 -20.95
N GLU A 148 -10.36 9.54 -21.09
CA GLU A 148 -9.58 9.39 -22.32
C GLU A 148 -8.88 8.02 -22.42
N ARG A 149 -8.74 7.31 -21.28
CA ARG A 149 -7.96 6.07 -21.19
C ARG A 149 -8.60 4.92 -21.97
N GLN A 150 -7.84 4.37 -22.88
CA GLN A 150 -8.25 3.14 -23.60
C GLN A 150 -8.01 1.92 -22.70
N VAL A 151 -8.95 1.64 -21.78
CA VAL A 151 -8.84 0.58 -20.76
C VAL A 151 -8.50 -0.78 -21.39
N TYR A 152 -9.04 -1.09 -22.57
CA TYR A 152 -8.77 -2.35 -23.25
C TYR A 152 -7.32 -2.53 -23.75
N GLN A 153 -6.58 -1.44 -23.89
CA GLN A 153 -5.15 -1.48 -24.26
C GLN A 153 -4.22 -1.62 -23.03
N MET A 154 -4.75 -1.46 -21.82
CA MET A 154 -3.98 -1.66 -20.61
C MET A 154 -3.59 -3.13 -20.45
N ASN A 155 -2.57 -3.40 -19.62
CA ASN A 155 -2.23 -4.77 -19.26
C ASN A 155 -3.42 -5.49 -18.60
N SER A 156 -3.47 -6.83 -18.72
CA SER A 156 -4.60 -7.64 -18.26
C SER A 156 -4.97 -7.40 -16.81
N LYS A 157 -3.99 -7.24 -15.93
CA LYS A 157 -4.20 -7.04 -14.49
C LYS A 157 -4.88 -5.72 -14.16
N ASN A 158 -4.44 -4.63 -14.80
CA ASN A 158 -5.06 -3.33 -14.63
C ASN A 158 -6.50 -3.30 -15.18
N LYS A 159 -6.73 -3.97 -16.35
CA LYS A 159 -8.09 -4.12 -16.89
C LYS A 159 -9.02 -4.81 -15.91
N ILE A 160 -8.57 -5.93 -15.38
CA ILE A 160 -9.34 -6.73 -14.45
C ILE A 160 -9.62 -5.96 -13.16
N TYR A 161 -8.61 -5.29 -12.61
CA TYR A 161 -8.79 -4.42 -11.45
C TYR A 161 -9.90 -3.37 -11.69
N ILE A 162 -9.88 -2.69 -12.84
CA ILE A 162 -10.89 -1.67 -13.19
C ILE A 162 -12.28 -2.30 -13.30
N LEU A 163 -12.41 -3.41 -14.05
CA LEU A 163 -13.69 -4.09 -14.26
C LEU A 163 -14.28 -4.59 -12.94
N GLU A 164 -13.45 -5.17 -12.08
CA GLU A 164 -13.87 -5.63 -10.76
C GLU A 164 -14.34 -4.47 -9.86
N ARG A 165 -13.63 -3.34 -9.89
CA ARG A 165 -14.04 -2.16 -9.12
C ARG A 165 -15.36 -1.59 -9.62
N LEU A 166 -15.61 -1.61 -10.92
CA LEU A 166 -16.87 -1.15 -11.52
C LEU A 166 -18.02 -2.12 -11.20
N GLU A 167 -17.80 -3.44 -11.35
CA GLU A 167 -18.82 -4.46 -11.06
C GLU A 167 -19.22 -4.47 -9.59
N ASN A 168 -18.27 -4.25 -8.69
CA ASN A 168 -18.51 -4.24 -7.25
C ASN A 168 -18.92 -2.85 -6.69
N TYR A 169 -19.02 -1.83 -7.55
CA TYR A 169 -19.43 -0.51 -7.12
C TYR A 169 -20.88 -0.52 -6.65
N GLY A 170 -21.09 -0.13 -5.38
CA GLY A 170 -22.44 -0.08 -4.78
C GLY A 170 -23.04 -1.45 -4.43
N THR A 171 -22.29 -2.55 -4.53
CA THR A 171 -22.76 -3.88 -4.12
C THR A 171 -22.27 -4.22 -2.72
N ALA A 172 -23.09 -4.99 -1.96
CA ALA A 172 -22.74 -5.46 -0.62
C ALA A 172 -21.77 -6.68 -0.64
N GLU A 173 -21.62 -7.34 -1.79
CA GLU A 173 -20.82 -8.54 -1.97
C GLU A 173 -19.74 -8.29 -3.01
N ASP A 174 -18.49 -8.63 -2.67
CA ASP A 174 -17.39 -8.66 -3.63
C ASP A 174 -17.59 -9.86 -4.58
N LYS A 175 -17.92 -9.59 -5.83
CA LYS A 175 -17.99 -10.60 -6.87
C LYS A 175 -16.61 -10.77 -7.51
N ASP A 176 -16.17 -12.01 -7.62
CA ASP A 176 -14.98 -12.33 -8.38
C ASP A 176 -15.31 -12.31 -9.88
N VAL A 177 -14.64 -11.43 -10.63
CA VAL A 177 -14.84 -11.27 -12.09
C VAL A 177 -14.16 -12.39 -12.87
N TYR A 178 -13.47 -13.32 -12.21
CA TYR A 178 -12.71 -14.41 -12.83
C TYR A 178 -13.41 -15.79 -12.81
N SER A 179 -14.54 -15.92 -12.15
CA SER A 179 -15.27 -17.18 -12.10
C SER A 179 -16.25 -17.35 -13.25
#